data_42878a777f36248b259f8bc9aef8f4f3
#
_entry.id   42878a777f36248b259f8bc9aef8f4f3
#
_cell.length_a   1.000
_cell.length_b   1.000
_cell.length_c   1.000
_cell.angle_alpha   90.00
_cell.angle_beta   90.00
_cell.angle_gamma   90.00
#
_symmetry.space_group_name_H-M   'P 1'
#
loop_
_entity.id
_entity.type
_entity.pdbx_description
1 polymer ?
#
loop_
_entity_poly.entity_id
_entity_poly.type
_entity_poly.pdbx_seq_one_letter_code
_entity_poly.pdbx_strand_id
1 'polypeptide(L)'
;MSIEQNKENCRRFLVDSAAGKHDFSLLADDFTSWTALSGEQPRSAMEAAPARMDKLFKGPIIMHVDGMIGEGNRVAMEAHSEGELVDDKAYRNTYHFLFEFNDAGKITRMREHCDTQHVLDTIIPLVSAGAK
;
A
#
# COMPACT_ATOMS: atom_id res chain seq x y z
N MET A 1 2.39 20.35 9.19
CA MET A 1 1.96 19.19 10.01
C MET A 1 3.16 18.63 10.76
N SER A 2 2.93 18.02 11.90
CA SER A 2 3.99 17.41 12.69
C SER A 2 4.38 16.05 12.13
N ILE A 3 5.59 15.62 12.47
CA ILE A 3 6.07 14.28 12.11
C ILE A 3 5.14 13.20 12.70
N GLU A 4 4.70 13.38 13.94
CA GLU A 4 3.79 12.42 14.59
C GLU A 4 2.44 12.33 13.86
N GLN A 5 1.91 13.46 13.39
CA GLN A 5 0.67 13.46 12.61
C GLN A 5 0.87 12.78 11.26
N ASN A 6 2.01 13.02 10.60
CA ASN A 6 2.34 12.37 9.34
C ASN A 6 2.46 10.85 9.52
N LYS A 7 3.11 10.40 10.60
CA LYS A 7 3.20 8.97 10.93
C LYS A 7 1.81 8.36 11.09
N GLU A 8 0.92 9.02 11.82
CA GLU A 8 -0.44 8.51 12.04
C GLU A 8 -1.23 8.48 10.73
N ASN A 9 -1.10 9.50 9.89
CA ASN A 9 -1.82 9.58 8.63
C ASN A 9 -1.40 8.45 7.67
N CYS A 10 -0.10 8.19 7.50
CA CYS A 10 0.34 7.11 6.61
C CYS A 10 0.03 5.73 7.19
N ARG A 11 0.14 5.55 8.51
CA ARG A 11 -0.25 4.30 9.16
C ARG A 11 -1.74 4.02 8.92
N ARG A 12 -2.57 5.02 9.16
CA ARG A 12 -4.03 4.90 8.99
C ARG A 12 -4.38 4.60 7.53
N PHE A 13 -3.79 5.32 6.59
CA PHE A 13 -4.04 5.07 5.18
C PHE A 13 -3.71 3.63 4.79
N LEU A 14 -2.53 3.14 5.20
CA LEU A 14 -2.06 1.82 4.80
C LEU A 14 -2.86 0.69 5.45
N VAL A 15 -3.06 0.77 6.77
CA VAL A 15 -3.77 -0.27 7.53
C VAL A 15 -5.23 -0.34 7.11
N ASP A 16 -5.89 0.81 6.98
CA ASP A 16 -7.31 0.85 6.60
C ASP A 16 -7.52 0.44 5.14
N SER A 17 -6.62 0.83 4.23
CA SER A 17 -6.69 0.41 2.82
C SER A 17 -6.57 -1.11 2.70
N ALA A 18 -5.64 -1.72 3.42
CA ALA A 18 -5.47 -3.18 3.42
C ALA A 18 -6.73 -3.87 3.92
N ALA A 19 -7.42 -3.28 4.89
CA ALA A 19 -8.67 -3.79 5.44
C ALA A 19 -9.90 -3.49 4.58
N GLY A 20 -9.73 -2.83 3.44
CA GLY A 20 -10.81 -2.48 2.53
C GLY A 20 -11.46 -1.12 2.78
N LYS A 21 -10.92 -0.32 3.68
CA LYS A 21 -11.44 1.00 4.03
C LYS A 21 -10.54 2.08 3.45
N HIS A 22 -10.76 2.42 2.19
CA HIS A 22 -9.90 3.35 1.45
C HIS A 22 -10.31 4.79 1.68
N ASP A 23 -9.51 5.54 2.42
CA ASP A 23 -9.70 6.98 2.63
C ASP A 23 -8.74 7.77 1.74
N PHE A 24 -9.18 8.03 0.51
CA PHE A 24 -8.38 8.78 -0.46
C PHE A 24 -8.25 10.27 -0.13
N SER A 25 -9.02 10.76 0.85
CA SER A 25 -8.86 12.15 1.31
C SER A 25 -7.52 12.39 2.00
N LEU A 26 -6.82 11.33 2.40
CA LEU A 26 -5.47 11.42 2.97
C LEU A 26 -4.40 11.68 1.89
N LEU A 27 -4.75 11.52 0.62
CA LEU A 27 -3.85 11.71 -0.51
C LEU A 27 -3.97 13.10 -1.09
N ALA A 28 -2.84 13.68 -1.50
CA ALA A 28 -2.85 14.92 -2.25
C ALA A 28 -3.42 14.69 -3.66
N ASP A 29 -3.92 15.76 -4.30
CA ASP A 29 -4.48 15.65 -5.65
C ASP A 29 -3.44 15.16 -6.65
N ASP A 30 -2.17 15.54 -6.47
CA ASP A 30 -1.06 15.15 -7.34
C ASP A 30 -0.33 13.90 -6.85
N PHE A 31 -0.95 13.11 -5.98
CA PHE A 31 -0.36 11.88 -5.43
C PHE A 31 0.14 10.95 -6.53
N THR A 32 1.30 10.36 -6.30
CA THR A 32 1.83 9.26 -7.10
C THR A 32 2.29 8.13 -6.19
N SER A 33 2.32 6.91 -6.75
CA SER A 33 2.87 5.75 -6.05
C SER A 33 3.90 5.05 -6.93
N TRP A 34 4.85 4.40 -6.29
CA TRP A 34 5.87 3.65 -6.99
C TRP A 34 6.07 2.29 -6.34
N THR A 35 6.17 1.25 -7.17
CA THR A 35 6.61 -0.07 -6.75
C THR A 35 7.68 -0.57 -7.71
N ALA A 36 8.49 -1.54 -7.26
CA ALA A 36 9.53 -2.13 -8.11
C ALA A 36 8.95 -2.85 -9.34
N LEU A 37 7.70 -3.31 -9.25
CA LEU A 37 7.05 -4.05 -10.33
C LEU A 37 6.33 -3.15 -11.34
N SER A 38 5.80 -2.01 -10.89
CA SER A 38 4.96 -1.15 -11.74
C SER A 38 5.60 0.17 -12.14
N GLY A 39 6.66 0.60 -11.43
CA GLY A 39 7.20 1.96 -11.59
C GLY A 39 6.25 3.02 -11.04
N GLU A 40 6.45 4.26 -11.43
CA GLU A 40 5.64 5.40 -10.97
C GLU A 40 4.25 5.34 -11.59
N GLN A 41 3.21 5.47 -10.76
CA GLN A 41 1.81 5.41 -11.16
C GLN A 41 1.06 6.64 -10.63
N PRO A 42 0.08 7.15 -11.38
CA PRO A 42 -0.71 8.31 -10.94
C PRO A 42 -1.73 7.92 -9.86
N ARG A 43 -2.34 8.94 -9.25
CA ARG A 43 -3.39 8.76 -8.23
C ARG A 43 -4.51 7.82 -8.70
N SER A 44 -4.90 7.89 -9.96
CA SER A 44 -5.95 7.04 -10.52
C SER A 44 -5.67 5.54 -10.39
N ALA A 45 -4.39 5.15 -10.42
CA ALA A 45 -4.00 3.76 -10.21
C ALA A 45 -4.29 3.32 -8.76
N MET A 46 -4.08 4.20 -7.79
CA MET A 46 -4.40 3.92 -6.39
C MET A 46 -5.91 3.83 -6.19
N GLU A 47 -6.68 4.70 -6.85
CA GLU A 47 -8.13 4.67 -6.78
C GLU A 47 -8.74 3.41 -7.40
N ALA A 48 -8.03 2.78 -8.32
CA ALA A 48 -8.44 1.51 -8.93
C ALA A 48 -8.03 0.28 -8.10
N ALA A 49 -7.19 0.45 -7.06
CA ALA A 49 -6.68 -0.66 -6.25
C ALA A 49 -7.78 -1.47 -5.54
N PRO A 50 -8.85 -0.88 -4.97
CA PRO A 50 -9.89 -1.66 -4.31
C PRO A 50 -10.51 -2.72 -5.21
N ALA A 51 -10.83 -2.38 -6.46
CA ALA A 51 -11.43 -3.32 -7.40
C ALA A 51 -10.49 -4.47 -7.75
N ARG A 52 -9.17 -4.18 -7.87
CA ARG A 52 -8.18 -5.23 -8.11
C ARG A 52 -8.05 -6.17 -6.93
N MET A 53 -8.01 -5.62 -5.72
CA MET A 53 -7.88 -6.42 -4.50
C MET A 53 -9.09 -7.33 -4.30
N ASP A 54 -10.29 -6.86 -4.59
CA ASP A 54 -11.50 -7.67 -4.50
C ASP A 54 -11.48 -8.89 -5.42
N LYS A 55 -10.78 -8.80 -6.55
CA LYS A 55 -10.63 -9.93 -7.48
C LYS A 55 -9.57 -10.93 -7.07
N LEU A 56 -8.61 -10.52 -6.25
CA LEU A 56 -7.45 -11.32 -5.89
C LEU A 56 -7.55 -11.94 -4.50
N PHE A 57 -8.20 -11.26 -3.57
CA PHE A 57 -8.25 -11.67 -2.16
C PHE A 57 -9.67 -12.03 -1.73
N LYS A 58 -9.77 -13.04 -0.84
CA LYS A 58 -11.04 -13.50 -0.29
C LYS A 58 -11.63 -12.54 0.74
N GLY A 59 -10.85 -11.67 1.30
CA GLY A 59 -11.30 -10.74 2.32
C GLY A 59 -10.24 -9.70 2.63
N PRO A 60 -10.37 -9.01 3.77
CA PRO A 60 -9.42 -8.00 4.16
C PRO A 60 -8.00 -8.54 4.32
N ILE A 61 -7.01 -7.72 3.97
CA ILE A 61 -5.61 -7.97 4.26
C ILE A 61 -5.31 -7.31 5.59
N ILE A 62 -4.61 -8.02 6.46
CA ILE A 62 -4.15 -7.46 7.73
C ILE A 62 -2.74 -6.92 7.52
N MET A 63 -2.58 -5.61 7.69
CA MET A 63 -1.29 -4.94 7.59
C MET A 63 -0.82 -4.59 9.00
N HIS A 64 0.36 -5.09 9.35
CA HIS A 64 1.00 -4.82 10.63
C HIS A 64 2.13 -3.82 10.41
N VAL A 65 2.12 -2.73 11.15
CA VAL A 65 3.20 -1.73 11.11
C VAL A 65 4.22 -2.10 12.17
N ASP A 66 5.44 -2.40 11.76
CA ASP A 66 6.49 -2.87 12.66
C ASP A 66 7.33 -1.72 13.22
N GLY A 67 7.44 -0.61 12.50
CA GLY A 67 8.16 0.57 12.96
C GLY A 67 8.09 1.70 11.96
N MET A 68 8.33 2.92 12.45
CA MET A 68 8.34 4.12 11.62
C MET A 68 9.42 5.08 12.09
N ILE A 69 10.05 5.75 11.11
CA ILE A 69 11.01 6.82 11.33
C ILE A 69 10.56 8.01 10.50
N GLY A 70 10.48 9.19 11.09
CA GLY A 70 10.10 10.41 10.39
C GLY A 70 11.19 11.48 10.47
N GLU A 71 11.39 12.20 9.37
CA GLU A 71 12.29 13.34 9.30
C GLU A 71 11.77 14.31 8.24
N GLY A 72 11.65 15.59 8.60
CA GLY A 72 11.10 16.59 7.69
C GLY A 72 9.67 16.22 7.29
N ASN A 73 9.44 16.16 5.99
CA ASN A 73 8.14 15.80 5.43
C ASN A 73 8.07 14.34 4.97
N ARG A 74 8.95 13.48 5.47
CA ARG A 74 9.02 12.07 5.06
C ARG A 74 8.89 11.12 6.23
N VAL A 75 8.25 9.97 5.98
CA VAL A 75 8.12 8.89 6.95
C VAL A 75 8.52 7.58 6.27
N ALA A 76 9.49 6.89 6.87
CA ALA A 76 9.86 5.52 6.47
C ALA A 76 9.12 4.54 7.38
N MET A 77 8.61 3.45 6.79
CA MET A 77 7.81 2.47 7.54
C MET A 77 8.21 1.06 7.17
N GLU A 78 8.43 0.23 8.19
CA GLU A 78 8.53 -1.21 8.03
C GLU A 78 7.19 -1.84 8.38
N ALA A 79 6.73 -2.78 7.55
CA ALA A 79 5.44 -3.43 7.75
C ALA A 79 5.45 -4.85 7.19
N HIS A 80 4.47 -5.64 7.58
CA HIS A 80 4.21 -6.95 6.97
C HIS A 80 2.72 -7.19 6.89
N SER A 81 2.31 -8.02 5.94
CA SER A 81 0.89 -8.29 5.71
C SER A 81 0.60 -9.78 5.69
N GLU A 82 -0.68 -10.10 5.90
CA GLU A 82 -1.21 -11.45 5.73
C GLU A 82 -2.63 -11.37 5.19
N GLY A 83 -2.94 -12.29 4.28
CA GLY A 83 -4.25 -12.38 3.67
C GLY A 83 -4.41 -13.72 2.99
N GLU A 84 -5.60 -13.96 2.42
CA GLU A 84 -5.89 -15.18 1.70
C GLU A 84 -6.31 -14.85 0.27
N LEU A 85 -5.67 -15.50 -0.70
CA LEU A 85 -5.97 -15.32 -2.11
C LEU A 85 -7.19 -16.14 -2.52
N VAL A 86 -7.81 -15.76 -3.65
CA VAL A 86 -9.03 -16.43 -4.15
C VAL A 86 -8.78 -17.89 -4.53
N ASP A 87 -7.54 -18.32 -4.74
CA ASP A 87 -7.15 -19.71 -5.00
C ASP A 87 -6.77 -20.48 -3.72
N ASP A 88 -7.13 -19.96 -2.54
CA ASP A 88 -6.87 -20.53 -1.21
C ASP A 88 -5.43 -20.47 -0.73
N LYS A 89 -4.51 -19.88 -1.50
CA LYS A 89 -3.13 -19.71 -1.04
C LYS A 89 -3.01 -18.57 -0.05
N ALA A 90 -2.14 -18.74 0.93
CA ALA A 90 -1.81 -17.66 1.85
C ALA A 90 -0.94 -16.62 1.14
N TYR A 91 -1.24 -15.34 1.37
CA TYR A 91 -0.40 -14.24 0.94
C TYR A 91 0.23 -13.60 2.17
N ARG A 92 1.57 -13.60 2.21
CA ARG A 92 2.34 -12.96 3.28
C ARG A 92 3.48 -12.22 2.64
N ASN A 93 3.59 -10.93 2.97
CA ASN A 93 4.66 -10.12 2.39
C ASN A 93 5.25 -9.19 3.44
N THR A 94 6.47 -8.76 3.19
CA THR A 94 7.17 -7.77 4.00
C THR A 94 7.41 -6.53 3.15
N TYR A 95 7.38 -5.37 3.80
CA TYR A 95 7.42 -4.10 3.08
C TYR A 95 8.36 -3.12 3.75
N HIS A 96 8.92 -2.27 2.91
CA HIS A 96 9.50 -1.00 3.33
C HIS A 96 8.85 0.10 2.50
N PHE A 97 8.20 1.04 3.18
CA PHE A 97 7.54 2.18 2.53
C PHE A 97 8.28 3.46 2.82
N LEU A 98 8.27 4.37 1.85
CA LEU A 98 8.64 5.76 2.09
C LEU A 98 7.47 6.64 1.65
N PHE A 99 6.97 7.45 2.58
CA PHE A 99 5.88 8.39 2.35
C PHE A 99 6.42 9.81 2.36
N GLU A 100 5.95 10.65 1.43
CA GLU A 100 6.25 12.07 1.40
C GLU A 100 4.94 12.84 1.55
N PHE A 101 5.00 13.98 2.25
CA PHE A 101 3.83 14.77 2.62
C PHE A 101 3.99 16.22 2.16
N ASN A 102 2.87 16.90 1.86
CA ASN A 102 2.86 18.34 1.65
C ASN A 102 2.57 19.07 2.98
N ASP A 103 2.56 20.42 2.93
CA ASP A 103 2.34 21.23 4.13
C ASP A 103 0.95 21.07 4.72
N ALA A 104 -0.02 20.61 3.94
CA ALA A 104 -1.37 20.31 4.41
C ALA A 104 -1.49 18.93 5.08
N GLY A 105 -0.39 18.18 5.17
CA GLY A 105 -0.39 16.85 5.77
C GLY A 105 -0.96 15.77 4.87
N LYS A 106 -1.09 16.04 3.57
CA LYS A 106 -1.54 15.04 2.60
C LYS A 106 -0.35 14.28 2.05
N ILE A 107 -0.56 12.98 1.77
CA ILE A 107 0.48 12.14 1.18
C ILE A 107 0.61 12.50 -0.29
N THR A 108 1.81 12.94 -0.70
CA THR A 108 2.10 13.28 -2.10
C THR A 108 2.72 12.12 -2.86
N ARG A 109 3.40 11.23 -2.15
CA ARG A 109 4.08 10.10 -2.78
C ARG A 109 4.21 8.94 -1.81
N MET A 110 4.00 7.73 -2.33
CA MET A 110 4.25 6.48 -1.60
C MET A 110 5.19 5.64 -2.45
N ARG A 111 6.31 5.21 -1.88
CA ARG A 111 7.20 4.23 -2.50
C ARG A 111 7.12 2.95 -1.71
N GLU A 112 6.92 1.84 -2.43
CA GLU A 112 6.77 0.53 -1.81
C GLU A 112 7.84 -0.42 -2.32
N HIS A 113 8.61 -0.99 -1.38
CA HIS A 113 9.46 -2.14 -1.63
C HIS A 113 8.87 -3.33 -0.90
N CYS A 114 8.77 -4.46 -1.56
CA CYS A 114 8.22 -5.68 -0.96
C CYS A 114 9.02 -6.90 -1.44
N ASP A 115 8.66 -8.08 -0.95
CA ASP A 115 9.19 -9.32 -1.50
C ASP A 115 8.52 -9.56 -2.86
N THR A 116 9.19 -9.14 -3.92
CA THR A 116 8.67 -9.24 -5.28
C THR A 116 8.62 -10.68 -5.78
N GLN A 117 9.48 -11.55 -5.27
CA GLN A 117 9.43 -12.96 -5.64
C GLN A 117 8.11 -13.59 -5.21
N HIS A 118 7.65 -13.27 -4.00
CA HIS A 118 6.36 -13.76 -3.51
C HIS A 118 5.19 -13.26 -4.38
N VAL A 119 5.24 -11.99 -4.81
CA VAL A 119 4.23 -11.43 -5.74
C VAL A 119 4.24 -12.19 -7.06
N LEU A 120 5.42 -12.45 -7.62
CA LEU A 120 5.56 -13.20 -8.87
C LEU A 120 5.04 -14.65 -8.75
N ASP A 121 5.22 -15.25 -7.58
CA ASP A 121 4.81 -16.64 -7.35
C ASP A 121 3.32 -16.80 -7.03
N THR A 122 2.65 -15.73 -6.55
CA THR A 122 1.27 -15.82 -6.03
C THR A 122 0.27 -14.94 -6.77
N ILE A 123 0.55 -13.64 -6.88
CA ILE A 123 -0.38 -12.66 -7.48
C ILE A 123 -0.38 -12.75 -8.99
N ILE A 124 0.82 -12.77 -9.60
CA ILE A 124 0.95 -12.72 -11.05
C ILE A 124 0.28 -13.94 -11.72
N PRO A 125 0.42 -15.18 -11.22
CA PRO A 125 -0.32 -16.31 -11.79
C PRO A 125 -1.85 -16.12 -11.80
N LEU A 126 -2.41 -15.50 -10.77
CA LEU A 126 -3.85 -15.21 -10.71
C LEU A 126 -4.26 -14.17 -11.76
N VAL A 127 -3.47 -13.12 -11.93
CA VAL A 127 -3.73 -12.11 -12.97
C VAL A 127 -3.65 -12.75 -14.36
N SER A 128 -2.64 -13.59 -14.60
CA SER A 128 -2.47 -14.30 -15.87
C SER A 128 -3.60 -15.28 -16.15
N ALA A 129 -4.20 -15.85 -15.10
CA ALA A 129 -5.35 -16.76 -15.21
C ALA A 129 -6.69 -16.04 -15.40
N GLY A 130 -6.70 -14.69 -15.48
CA GLY A 130 -7.89 -13.91 -15.75
C GLY A 130 -8.56 -13.26 -14.55
N ALA A 131 -7.97 -13.30 -13.36
CA ALA A 131 -8.46 -12.60 -12.17
C ALA A 131 -8.15 -11.10 -12.22
N LYS A 132 -8.41 -10.45 -13.35
CA LYS A 132 -8.03 -9.06 -13.62
C LYS A 132 -9.06 -8.06 -13.09
#